data_f6288fb18a782d67963a3b50ce9d21f4
#
_entry.id   f6288fb18a782d67963a3b50ce9d21f4
#
_cell.length_a   1.000
_cell.length_b   1.000
_cell.length_c   1.000
_cell.angle_alpha   90.00
_cell.angle_beta   90.00
_cell.angle_gamma   90.00
#
_symmetry.space_group_name_H-M   'P 1'
#
loop_
_entity.id
_entity.type
_entity.pdbx_description
1 polymer ?
#
loop_
_entity_poly.entity_id
_entity_poly.type
_entity_poly.pdbx_seq_one_letter_code
_entity_poly.pdbx_strand_id
1 'polypeptide(L)'
;MLKIRVKAKGWWHPEVVQQLREAATWACKYHDLMVSPIPIQIKLCGPSNIYGDSIDLDHKVVIRLFACEEWLPTLFHEMTHAHQYIYGKLQLELDHAYWLGNLIVRNKDEYQEEPWEVEARKCEEEMTKKFLTLIT
;
A
#
# COMPACT_ATOMS: atom_id res chain seq x y z
N MET A 1 6.94 12.58 1.52
CA MET A 1 8.26 12.01 1.21
C MET A 1 8.23 10.48 1.30
N LEU A 2 8.81 9.81 0.34
CA LEU A 2 8.84 8.35 0.27
C LEU A 2 10.20 7.84 0.76
N LYS A 3 10.20 6.91 1.72
CA LYS A 3 11.41 6.22 2.20
C LYS A 3 11.24 4.72 2.08
N ILE A 4 12.27 4.06 1.58
CA ILE A 4 12.29 2.60 1.47
C ILE A 4 13.45 2.08 2.31
N ARG A 5 13.13 1.15 3.22
CA ARG A 5 14.09 0.54 4.12
C ARG A 5 14.09 -0.97 3.94
N VAL A 6 15.22 -1.54 3.57
CA VAL A 6 15.36 -2.99 3.44
C VAL A 6 15.72 -3.58 4.80
N LYS A 7 14.78 -4.29 5.41
CA LYS A 7 14.96 -4.95 6.70
C LYS A 7 15.60 -6.32 6.56
N ALA A 8 15.30 -7.03 5.49
CA ALA A 8 15.76 -8.40 5.26
C ALA A 8 16.53 -8.47 3.93
N LYS A 9 17.78 -8.00 3.96
CA LYS A 9 18.61 -7.84 2.74
C LYS A 9 18.82 -9.14 1.96
N GLY A 10 18.88 -10.27 2.64
CA GLY A 10 19.05 -11.56 1.96
C GLY A 10 17.85 -12.00 1.12
N TRP A 11 16.68 -11.37 1.32
CA TRP A 11 15.45 -11.70 0.62
C TRP A 11 15.09 -10.72 -0.50
N TRP A 12 15.78 -9.58 -0.57
CA TRP A 12 15.47 -8.51 -1.52
C TRP A 12 16.68 -8.20 -2.39
N HIS A 13 16.69 -8.77 -3.58
CA HIS A 13 17.75 -8.52 -4.55
C HIS A 13 17.82 -7.02 -4.89
N PRO A 14 19.03 -6.42 -5.00
CA PRO A 14 19.17 -4.99 -5.30
C PRO A 14 18.43 -4.52 -6.54
N GLU A 15 18.35 -5.34 -7.59
CA GLU A 15 17.60 -5.00 -8.80
C GLU A 15 16.10 -4.91 -8.54
N VAL A 16 15.57 -5.80 -7.69
CA VAL A 16 14.16 -5.77 -7.30
C VAL A 16 13.88 -4.53 -6.45
N VAL A 17 14.77 -4.20 -5.54
CA VAL A 17 14.65 -2.97 -4.72
C VAL A 17 14.60 -1.74 -5.61
N GLN A 18 15.44 -1.68 -6.66
CA GLN A 18 15.43 -0.56 -7.61
C GLN A 18 14.11 -0.49 -8.39
N GLN A 19 13.63 -1.61 -8.88
CA GLN A 19 12.32 -1.69 -9.56
C GLN A 19 11.20 -1.25 -8.63
N LEU A 20 11.25 -1.69 -7.38
CA LEU A 20 10.25 -1.33 -6.37
C LEU A 20 10.28 0.18 -6.11
N ARG A 21 11.47 0.78 -6.04
CA ARG A 21 11.61 2.23 -5.86
C ARG A 21 10.95 3.00 -7.01
N GLU A 22 11.15 2.54 -8.24
CA GLU A 22 10.53 3.13 -9.42
C GLU A 22 9.01 2.97 -9.38
N ALA A 23 8.54 1.77 -9.04
CA ALA A 23 7.10 1.50 -8.94
C ALA A 23 6.44 2.33 -7.83
N ALA A 24 7.09 2.45 -6.69
CA ALA A 24 6.57 3.23 -5.56
C ALA A 24 6.51 4.72 -5.90
N THR A 25 7.51 5.24 -6.59
CA THR A 25 7.52 6.63 -7.05
C THR A 25 6.38 6.87 -8.05
N TRP A 26 6.20 5.95 -8.99
CA TRP A 26 5.09 6.03 -9.94
C TRP A 26 3.73 5.98 -9.23
N ALA A 27 3.59 5.11 -8.23
CA ALA A 27 2.35 5.00 -7.44
C ALA A 27 2.05 6.28 -6.65
N CYS A 28 3.08 6.94 -6.13
CA CYS A 28 2.91 8.24 -5.48
C CYS A 28 2.32 9.27 -6.43
N LYS A 29 2.77 9.30 -7.68
CA LYS A 29 2.22 10.19 -8.69
C LYS A 29 0.79 9.80 -9.07
N TYR A 30 0.54 8.51 -9.23
CA TYR A 30 -0.79 7.98 -9.57
C TYR A 30 -1.83 8.40 -8.54
N HIS A 31 -1.49 8.34 -7.26
CA HIS A 31 -2.38 8.64 -6.14
C HIS A 31 -2.27 10.07 -5.60
N ASP A 32 -1.56 10.96 -6.29
CA ASP A 32 -1.34 12.36 -5.88
C ASP A 32 -0.70 12.48 -4.49
N LEU A 33 0.20 11.57 -4.15
CA LEU A 33 0.86 11.56 -2.84
C LEU A 33 2.11 12.42 -2.79
N MET A 34 2.60 12.89 -3.95
CA MET A 34 3.81 13.72 -4.02
C MET A 34 3.64 15.07 -3.35
N VAL A 35 2.43 15.59 -3.31
CA VAL A 35 2.11 16.91 -2.72
C VAL A 35 1.77 16.83 -1.24
N SER A 36 1.62 15.63 -0.70
CA SER A 36 1.28 15.45 0.71
C SER A 36 2.50 15.66 1.60
N PRO A 37 2.36 16.38 2.75
CA PRO A 37 3.42 16.48 3.75
C PRO A 37 3.58 15.20 4.57
N ILE A 38 2.64 14.25 4.49
CA ILE A 38 2.69 13.03 5.28
C ILE A 38 3.63 12.02 4.60
N PRO A 39 4.73 11.62 5.26
CA PRO A 39 5.67 10.69 4.67
C PRO A 39 5.12 9.26 4.61
N ILE A 40 5.60 8.52 3.62
CA ILE A 40 5.31 7.08 3.47
C ILE A 40 6.64 6.34 3.65
N GLN A 41 6.66 5.39 4.57
CA GLN A 41 7.79 4.53 4.79
C GLN A 41 7.46 3.11 4.36
N ILE A 42 8.24 2.55 3.43
CA ILE A 42 8.10 1.17 2.98
C ILE A 42 9.21 0.34 3.60
N LYS A 43 8.83 -0.70 4.34
CA LYS A 43 9.76 -1.65 4.96
C LYS A 43 9.71 -2.95 4.19
N LEU A 44 10.87 -3.40 3.70
CA LEU A 44 11.01 -4.65 2.96
C LEU A 44 11.47 -5.73 3.92
N CYS A 45 10.55 -6.62 4.24
CA CYS A 45 10.71 -7.66 5.28
C CYS A 45 10.91 -9.04 4.67
N GLY A 46 11.33 -10.02 5.49
CA GLY A 46 11.40 -11.41 5.09
C GLY A 46 10.03 -12.01 4.81
N PRO A 47 9.98 -13.30 4.39
CA PRO A 47 8.71 -13.95 4.07
C PRO A 47 7.78 -14.04 5.28
N SER A 48 6.48 -14.01 5.00
CA SER A 48 5.44 -14.14 6.01
C SER A 48 4.23 -14.83 5.40
N ASN A 49 3.23 -15.13 6.21
CA ASN A 49 1.97 -15.71 5.75
C ASN A 49 1.04 -14.69 5.09
N ILE A 50 1.40 -13.42 5.11
CA ILE A 50 0.72 -12.36 4.34
C ILE A 50 1.74 -11.69 3.42
N TYR A 51 1.27 -11.02 2.38
CA TYR A 51 2.14 -10.39 1.39
C TYR A 51 2.54 -8.96 1.78
N GLY A 52 1.66 -8.25 2.47
CA GLY A 52 1.93 -6.91 2.93
C GLY A 52 0.83 -6.37 3.82
N ASP A 53 1.10 -5.24 4.43
CA ASP A 53 0.11 -4.48 5.20
C ASP A 53 0.47 -3.00 5.22
N SER A 54 -0.45 -2.20 5.72
CA SER A 54 -0.23 -0.76 5.89
C SER A 54 -0.80 -0.32 7.23
N ILE A 55 -0.15 0.67 7.84
CA ILE A 55 -0.53 1.20 9.14
C ILE A 55 -0.54 2.72 9.06
N ASP A 56 -1.66 3.33 9.44
CA ASP A 56 -1.78 4.78 9.56
C ASP A 56 -1.37 5.20 10.97
N LEU A 57 -0.28 5.97 11.06
CA LEU A 57 0.23 6.50 12.32
C LEU A 57 -0.04 8.01 12.45
N ASP A 58 -0.99 8.56 11.68
CA ASP A 58 -1.36 9.97 11.59
C ASP A 58 -0.24 10.86 11.03
N HIS A 59 0.97 10.81 11.60
CA HIS A 59 2.10 11.62 11.13
C HIS A 59 2.89 10.95 10.00
N LYS A 60 2.65 9.68 9.74
CA LYS A 60 3.21 8.92 8.62
C LYS A 60 2.40 7.67 8.36
N VAL A 61 2.53 7.10 7.17
CA VAL A 61 1.98 5.80 6.82
C VAL A 61 3.14 4.83 6.66
N VAL A 62 3.04 3.66 7.29
CA VAL A 62 4.05 2.60 7.18
C VAL A 62 3.45 1.46 6.37
N ILE A 63 4.14 1.07 5.31
CA ILE A 63 3.82 -0.09 4.49
C ILE A 63 4.88 -1.15 4.75
N ARG A 64 4.46 -2.38 5.05
CA ARG A 64 5.37 -3.52 5.10
C ARG A 64 5.09 -4.41 3.91
N LEU A 65 6.15 -4.81 3.21
CA LEU A 65 6.09 -5.80 2.14
C LEU A 65 6.93 -7.00 2.56
N PHE A 66 6.31 -8.15 2.54
CA PHE A 66 6.97 -9.41 2.89
C PHE A 66 7.44 -10.08 1.60
N ALA A 67 8.65 -10.64 1.61
CA ALA A 67 9.28 -11.16 0.41
C ALA A 67 8.41 -12.24 -0.25
N CYS A 68 8.00 -11.99 -1.48
CA CYS A 68 7.20 -12.90 -2.31
C CYS A 68 7.24 -12.44 -3.76
N GLU A 69 6.79 -13.30 -4.67
CA GLU A 69 6.74 -12.96 -6.11
C GLU A 69 5.68 -11.89 -6.41
N GLU A 70 4.66 -11.77 -5.57
CA GLU A 70 3.53 -10.86 -5.75
C GLU A 70 3.80 -9.46 -5.18
N TRP A 71 5.07 -9.06 -5.04
CA TRP A 71 5.43 -7.80 -4.40
C TRP A 71 4.90 -6.57 -5.15
N LEU A 72 4.81 -6.62 -6.48
CA LEU A 72 4.37 -5.46 -7.26
C LEU A 72 2.88 -5.16 -7.05
N PRO A 73 1.95 -6.10 -7.30
CA PRO A 73 0.55 -5.82 -7.00
C PRO A 73 0.30 -5.54 -5.51
N THR A 74 1.03 -6.19 -4.62
CA THR A 74 0.93 -5.93 -3.17
C THR A 74 1.34 -4.50 -2.84
N LEU A 75 2.45 -4.02 -3.42
CA LEU A 75 2.87 -2.62 -3.27
C LEU A 75 1.74 -1.67 -3.66
N PHE A 76 1.12 -1.89 -4.82
CA PHE A 76 0.06 -1.02 -5.31
C PHE A 76 -1.20 -1.08 -4.45
N HIS A 77 -1.53 -2.26 -3.92
CA HIS A 77 -2.62 -2.43 -2.97
C HIS A 77 -2.38 -1.57 -1.72
N GLU A 78 -1.20 -1.67 -1.13
CA GLU A 78 -0.88 -0.93 0.09
C GLU A 78 -0.71 0.57 -0.17
N MET A 79 -0.21 0.97 -1.33
CA MET A 79 -0.14 2.39 -1.71
C MET A 79 -1.54 3.00 -1.87
N THR A 80 -2.52 2.19 -2.30
CA THR A 80 -3.92 2.64 -2.35
C THR A 80 -4.45 2.90 -0.95
N HIS A 81 -4.15 2.02 0.01
CA HIS A 81 -4.50 2.28 1.41
C HIS A 81 -3.82 3.54 1.94
N ALA A 82 -2.56 3.77 1.61
CA ALA A 82 -1.87 5.00 2.00
C ALA A 82 -2.62 6.23 1.49
N HIS A 83 -3.08 6.21 0.24
CA HIS A 83 -3.90 7.27 -0.33
C HIS A 83 -5.20 7.46 0.46
N GLN A 84 -5.88 6.36 0.79
CA GLN A 84 -7.12 6.40 1.55
C GLN A 84 -6.93 7.05 2.92
N TYR A 85 -5.85 6.70 3.63
CA TYR A 85 -5.54 7.29 4.94
C TYR A 85 -5.16 8.76 4.83
N ILE A 86 -4.26 9.08 3.92
CA ILE A 86 -3.70 10.45 3.79
C ILE A 86 -4.77 11.45 3.37
N TYR A 87 -5.68 11.06 2.48
CA TYR A 87 -6.76 11.93 2.03
C TYR A 87 -8.01 11.85 2.91
N GLY A 88 -7.94 11.13 4.02
CA GLY A 88 -9.05 11.06 4.97
C GLY A 88 -10.26 10.28 4.48
N LYS A 89 -10.12 9.49 3.40
CA LYS A 89 -11.20 8.64 2.92
C LYS A 89 -11.49 7.49 3.87
N LEU A 90 -10.44 6.98 4.51
CA LEU A 90 -10.51 5.87 5.45
C LEU A 90 -9.92 6.28 6.79
N GLN A 91 -10.72 6.08 7.85
CA GLN A 91 -10.27 6.15 9.23
C GLN A 91 -10.62 4.82 9.88
N LEU A 92 -9.60 4.00 10.10
CA LEU A 92 -9.78 2.60 10.50
C LEU A 92 -9.61 2.46 12.01
N GLU A 93 -10.60 1.85 12.66
CA GLU A 93 -10.58 1.47 14.06
C GLU A 93 -10.74 -0.05 14.19
N LEU A 94 -10.69 -0.56 15.41
CA LEU A 94 -10.73 -2.00 15.63
C LEU A 94 -12.05 -2.64 15.22
N ASP A 95 -13.17 -2.04 15.63
CA ASP A 95 -14.52 -2.59 15.45
C ASP A 95 -15.39 -1.78 14.49
N HIS A 96 -14.87 -0.65 14.00
CA HIS A 96 -15.60 0.21 13.08
C HIS A 96 -14.60 0.98 12.20
N ALA A 97 -15.12 1.65 11.19
CA ALA A 97 -14.34 2.52 10.33
C ALA A 97 -15.23 3.67 9.85
N TYR A 98 -14.58 4.76 9.44
CA TYR A 98 -15.25 5.80 8.66
C TYR A 98 -14.73 5.70 7.24
N TRP A 99 -15.65 5.52 6.30
CA TRP A 99 -15.34 5.47 4.87
C TRP A 99 -16.11 6.56 4.16
N LEU A 100 -15.36 7.51 3.58
CA LEU A 100 -15.94 8.69 2.92
C LEU A 100 -16.92 9.42 3.85
N GLY A 101 -16.59 9.48 5.15
CA GLY A 101 -17.39 10.13 6.18
C GLY A 101 -18.50 9.28 6.78
N ASN A 102 -18.74 8.07 6.28
CA ASN A 102 -19.82 7.20 6.75
C ASN A 102 -19.28 6.16 7.73
N LEU A 103 -20.00 5.99 8.84
CA LEU A 103 -19.67 4.97 9.83
C LEU A 103 -20.00 3.58 9.29
N ILE A 104 -19.04 2.68 9.37
CA ILE A 104 -19.21 1.28 8.99
C ILE A 104 -18.76 0.40 10.15
N VAL A 105 -19.66 -0.48 10.62
CA VAL A 105 -19.34 -1.48 11.64
C VAL A 105 -18.60 -2.61 10.96
N ARG A 106 -17.44 -2.98 11.51
CA ARG A 106 -16.60 -4.01 10.90
C ARG A 106 -17.02 -5.40 11.33
N ASN A 107 -17.04 -6.32 10.36
CA ASN A 107 -17.24 -7.75 10.57
C ASN A 107 -16.03 -8.48 9.98
N LYS A 108 -15.29 -9.21 10.82
CA LYS A 108 -14.08 -9.94 10.41
C LYS A 108 -14.34 -10.95 9.29
N ASP A 109 -15.53 -11.53 9.24
CA ASP A 109 -15.89 -12.50 8.21
C ASP A 109 -16.16 -11.83 6.85
N GLU A 110 -16.33 -10.53 6.82
CA GLU A 110 -16.62 -9.75 5.62
C GLU A 110 -15.46 -8.83 5.21
N TYR A 111 -14.26 -9.11 5.67
CA TYR A 111 -13.06 -8.30 5.39
C TYR A 111 -12.90 -8.00 3.90
N GLN A 112 -13.09 -9.00 3.04
CA GLN A 112 -12.91 -8.86 1.59
C GLN A 112 -13.95 -7.95 0.95
N GLU A 113 -15.07 -7.73 1.61
CA GLU A 113 -16.17 -6.90 1.12
C GLU A 113 -16.15 -5.46 1.64
N GLU A 114 -15.22 -5.14 2.53
CA GLU A 114 -15.04 -3.78 3.02
C GLU A 114 -14.74 -2.85 1.84
N PRO A 115 -15.42 -1.69 1.71
CA PRO A 115 -15.29 -0.88 0.50
C PRO A 115 -13.86 -0.39 0.21
N TRP A 116 -13.07 -0.15 1.25
CA TRP A 116 -11.66 0.22 1.06
C TRP A 116 -10.82 -0.94 0.51
N GLU A 117 -11.17 -2.18 0.83
CA GLU A 117 -10.50 -3.36 0.27
C GLU A 117 -10.94 -3.59 -1.17
N VAL A 118 -12.22 -3.40 -1.47
CA VAL A 118 -12.71 -3.49 -2.86
C VAL A 118 -12.00 -2.46 -3.75
N GLU A 119 -11.88 -1.22 -3.29
CA GLU A 119 -11.16 -0.17 -4.03
C GLU A 119 -9.69 -0.53 -4.19
N ALA A 120 -9.04 -1.02 -3.13
CA ALA A 120 -7.63 -1.36 -3.18
C ALA A 120 -7.34 -2.49 -4.16
N ARG A 121 -8.19 -3.52 -4.22
CA ARG A 121 -8.03 -4.62 -5.20
C ARG A 121 -8.22 -4.13 -6.62
N LYS A 122 -9.19 -3.26 -6.85
CA LYS A 122 -9.43 -2.68 -8.17
C LYS A 122 -8.26 -1.83 -8.62
N CYS A 123 -7.76 -0.96 -7.76
CA CYS A 123 -6.59 -0.13 -8.05
C CYS A 123 -5.34 -0.96 -8.30
N GLU A 124 -5.11 -1.98 -7.47
CA GLU A 124 -3.99 -2.91 -7.63
C GLU A 124 -3.94 -3.49 -9.04
N GLU A 125 -5.07 -3.98 -9.54
CA GLU A 125 -5.17 -4.56 -10.87
C GLU A 125 -4.91 -3.53 -11.97
N GLU A 126 -5.55 -2.37 -11.88
CA GLU A 126 -5.39 -1.29 -12.86
C GLU A 126 -3.95 -0.75 -12.88
N MET A 127 -3.39 -0.50 -11.70
CA MET A 127 -2.05 0.05 -11.56
C MET A 127 -0.99 -0.92 -12.07
N THR A 128 -1.14 -2.21 -11.75
CA THR A 128 -0.20 -3.23 -12.21
C THR A 128 -0.16 -3.27 -13.74
N LYS A 129 -1.32 -3.29 -14.40
CA LYS A 129 -1.41 -3.26 -15.86
C LYS A 129 -0.75 -2.02 -16.45
N LYS A 130 -1.08 -0.84 -15.91
CA LYS A 130 -0.54 0.43 -16.40
C LYS A 130 0.98 0.50 -16.23
N PHE A 131 1.48 0.13 -15.07
CA PHE A 131 2.91 0.20 -14.79
C PHE A 131 3.70 -0.77 -15.68
N LEU A 132 3.25 -2.02 -15.81
CA LEU A 132 3.90 -3.00 -16.67
C LEU A 132 3.91 -2.56 -18.14
N THR A 133 2.86 -1.89 -18.59
CA THR A 133 2.81 -1.34 -19.95
C THR A 133 3.87 -0.26 -20.15
N LEU A 134 4.13 0.57 -19.13
CA LEU A 134 5.11 1.64 -19.21
C LEU A 134 6.55 1.14 -19.27
N ILE A 135 6.85 0.01 -18.64
CA ILE A 135 8.22 -0.51 -18.55
C ILE A 135 8.54 -1.59 -19.59
N THR A 136 7.57 -1.99 -20.41
CA THR A 136 7.77 -2.96 -21.52
C THR A 136 7.65 -2.28 -22.93
#